data_db6655df5ebd1c58adfc15dd2253bb11
#
_entry.id   db6655df5ebd1c58adfc15dd2253bb11
#
_cell.length_a   1.000
_cell.length_b   1.000
_cell.length_c   1.000
_cell.angle_alpha   90.00
_cell.angle_beta   90.00
_cell.angle_gamma   90.00
#
_symmetry.space_group_name_H-M   'P 1'
#
loop_
_entity.id
_entity.type
_entity.pdbx_description
1 polymer ?
#
loop_
_entity_poly.entity_id
_entity_poly.type
_entity_poly.pdbx_seq_one_letter_code
_entity_poly.pdbx_strand_id
1 'polypeptide(L)'
;MAPPAVTCWLLDTRSLWTGDNIREAAADLFPLLSSDELASVTRKHFIKDARMSLGSALLKRAYIARSLGVAWDTIRFERRPDPVHGKPSYVPAEDKSASTISFNVSHQAGLVALIGTTADKTDLGIDIVCVNERNDYRVIDADGFEAWVDIYTDCFSDAEMWDMKYSLDDGVTLLDGTHLSAWELGRHDRCTRRNLELSATQKGQNGQPDRSVTFSSDLLVDAKLRRFYVFWALKEAYVKLTGEALLAPWLRDLEFRNVRAPRPGTVARCSTHGTWGERVSDVEVWFKGSRVEDVRMEIQAFEEDYMVAVAVRGDVREEVQVEKVDLARDVLPYTNKS
;
A
#
# COMPACT_ATOMS: atom_id res chain seq x y z
N MET A 1 0.99 28.01 -8.37
CA MET A 1 1.06 26.74 -9.14
C MET A 1 -0.35 26.16 -9.20
N ALA A 2 -0.76 25.62 -10.34
CA ALA A 2 -2.00 24.83 -10.40
C ALA A 2 -1.89 23.64 -9.46
N PRO A 3 -2.99 23.21 -8.80
CA PRO A 3 -2.95 22.02 -7.97
C PRO A 3 -2.58 20.79 -8.82
N PRO A 4 -1.87 19.80 -8.25
CA PRO A 4 -1.53 18.59 -8.98
C PRO A 4 -2.79 17.89 -9.48
N ALA A 5 -2.72 17.26 -10.66
CA ALA A 5 -3.85 16.55 -11.26
C ALA A 5 -4.33 15.40 -10.36
N VAL A 6 -3.43 14.81 -9.59
CA VAL A 6 -3.72 13.78 -8.59
C VAL A 6 -3.14 14.20 -7.23
N THR A 7 -3.95 14.15 -6.20
CA THR A 7 -3.56 14.34 -4.81
C THR A 7 -3.37 12.97 -4.17
N CYS A 8 -2.25 12.72 -3.49
CA CYS A 8 -2.03 11.51 -2.72
C CYS A 8 -1.50 11.86 -1.32
N TRP A 9 -2.22 11.46 -0.27
CA TRP A 9 -1.93 11.78 1.12
C TRP A 9 -1.67 10.53 1.95
N LEU A 10 -0.72 10.66 2.88
CA LEU A 10 -0.43 9.65 3.89
C LEU A 10 -0.55 10.27 5.29
N LEU A 11 -1.48 9.76 6.10
CA LEU A 11 -1.65 10.11 7.50
C LEU A 11 -1.12 9.00 8.40
N ASP A 12 -0.21 9.36 9.31
CA ASP A 12 0.28 8.46 10.36
C ASP A 12 -0.58 8.61 11.61
N THR A 13 -1.33 7.56 11.94
CA THR A 13 -2.21 7.55 13.12
C THR A 13 -1.58 6.89 14.34
N ARG A 14 -0.35 6.37 14.24
CA ARG A 14 0.29 5.56 15.30
C ARG A 14 0.47 6.32 16.60
N SER A 15 0.78 7.62 16.51
CA SER A 15 0.96 8.51 17.67
C SER A 15 -0.27 9.37 18.02
N LEU A 16 -1.34 9.28 17.20
CA LEU A 16 -2.57 10.05 17.42
C LEU A 16 -3.50 9.32 18.38
N TRP A 17 -4.31 10.09 19.14
CA TRP A 17 -5.39 9.56 19.99
C TRP A 17 -4.92 8.42 20.89
N THR A 18 -3.91 8.71 21.70
CA THR A 18 -3.28 7.75 22.63
C THR A 18 -4.26 7.28 23.72
N GLY A 19 -4.10 6.05 24.20
CA GLY A 19 -4.99 5.40 25.17
C GLY A 19 -5.62 4.13 24.60
N ASP A 20 -6.52 3.52 25.35
CA ASP A 20 -7.13 2.22 25.00
C ASP A 20 -8.56 2.36 24.45
N ASN A 21 -9.16 3.56 24.59
CA ASN A 21 -10.53 3.82 24.18
C ASN A 21 -10.61 5.04 23.25
N ILE A 22 -11.00 4.83 22.01
CA ILE A 22 -11.12 5.90 21.01
C ILE A 22 -12.18 6.93 21.38
N ARG A 23 -13.22 6.55 22.15
CA ARG A 23 -14.28 7.47 22.56
C ARG A 23 -13.78 8.53 23.56
N GLU A 24 -12.73 8.20 24.31
CA GLU A 24 -12.08 9.13 25.24
C GLU A 24 -10.96 9.89 24.55
N ALA A 25 -10.13 9.17 23.77
CA ALA A 25 -8.93 9.71 23.17
C ALA A 25 -9.20 10.73 22.04
N ALA A 26 -10.37 10.68 21.40
CA ALA A 26 -10.74 11.52 20.26
C ALA A 26 -12.15 12.10 20.37
N ALA A 27 -12.67 12.29 21.58
CA ALA A 27 -14.04 12.76 21.85
C ALA A 27 -14.36 14.10 21.16
N ASP A 28 -13.40 14.99 21.09
CA ASP A 28 -13.45 16.31 20.47
C ASP A 28 -13.64 16.27 18.94
N LEU A 29 -13.27 15.17 18.30
CA LEU A 29 -13.42 14.99 16.86
C LEU A 29 -14.73 14.31 16.45
N PHE A 30 -15.44 13.69 17.36
CA PHE A 30 -16.68 12.98 17.05
C PHE A 30 -17.78 13.87 16.47
N PRO A 31 -17.95 15.13 16.91
CA PRO A 31 -18.91 16.05 16.27
C PRO A 31 -18.63 16.35 14.78
N LEU A 32 -17.42 16.06 14.31
CA LEU A 32 -17.02 16.25 12.92
C LEU A 32 -17.46 15.10 12.00
N LEU A 33 -17.96 14.01 12.55
CA LEU A 33 -18.34 12.79 11.82
C LEU A 33 -19.86 12.70 11.64
N SER A 34 -20.28 12.03 10.57
CA SER A 34 -21.68 11.58 10.45
C SER A 34 -21.95 10.41 11.43
N SER A 35 -23.23 10.12 11.68
CA SER A 35 -23.63 8.98 12.50
C SER A 35 -23.04 7.66 12.03
N ASP A 36 -22.98 7.42 10.72
CA ASP A 36 -22.47 6.19 10.14
C ASP A 36 -20.94 6.08 10.26
N GLU A 37 -20.24 7.20 10.07
CA GLU A 37 -18.78 7.26 10.28
C GLU A 37 -18.45 7.03 11.75
N LEU A 38 -19.18 7.68 12.67
CA LEU A 38 -18.98 7.51 14.11
C LEU A 38 -19.24 6.05 14.51
N ALA A 39 -20.33 5.43 14.00
CA ALA A 39 -20.61 4.02 14.24
C ALA A 39 -19.50 3.12 13.69
N SER A 40 -18.96 3.43 12.50
CA SER A 40 -17.84 2.68 11.91
C SER A 40 -16.57 2.75 12.75
N VAL A 41 -16.24 3.91 13.31
CA VAL A 41 -15.08 4.11 14.20
C VAL A 41 -15.28 3.36 15.52
N THR A 42 -16.44 3.56 16.15
CA THR A 42 -16.65 3.10 17.53
C THR A 42 -16.97 1.61 17.68
N ARG A 43 -17.32 0.91 16.57
CA ARG A 43 -17.51 -0.55 16.57
C ARG A 43 -16.21 -1.35 16.46
N LYS A 44 -15.07 -0.68 16.18
CA LYS A 44 -13.78 -1.36 16.08
C LYS A 44 -13.35 -1.90 17.44
N HIS A 45 -12.94 -3.17 17.46
CA HIS A 45 -12.52 -3.83 18.70
C HIS A 45 -11.14 -3.33 19.18
N PHE A 46 -10.19 -3.16 18.25
CA PHE A 46 -8.86 -2.69 18.59
C PHE A 46 -8.73 -1.18 18.34
N ILE A 47 -8.11 -0.49 19.29
CA ILE A 47 -7.88 0.96 19.20
C ILE A 47 -7.10 1.35 17.94
N LYS A 48 -6.14 0.54 17.51
CA LYS A 48 -5.37 0.79 16.27
C LYS A 48 -6.28 0.85 15.04
N ASP A 49 -7.29 -0.04 14.96
CA ASP A 49 -8.24 -0.07 13.85
C ASP A 49 -9.22 1.11 13.93
N ALA A 50 -9.61 1.49 15.14
CA ALA A 50 -10.45 2.67 15.37
C ALA A 50 -9.73 3.97 14.97
N ARG A 51 -8.44 4.10 15.27
CA ARG A 51 -7.60 5.24 14.86
C ARG A 51 -7.53 5.35 13.33
N MET A 52 -7.25 4.25 12.64
CA MET A 52 -7.23 4.24 11.16
C MET A 52 -8.61 4.55 10.57
N SER A 53 -9.68 4.02 11.15
CA SER A 53 -11.06 4.31 10.72
C SER A 53 -11.40 5.80 10.88
N LEU A 54 -11.02 6.42 12.00
CA LEU A 54 -11.19 7.85 12.26
C LEU A 54 -10.34 8.68 11.28
N GLY A 55 -9.06 8.35 11.12
CA GLY A 55 -8.17 9.01 10.17
C GLY A 55 -8.71 8.95 8.74
N SER A 56 -9.23 7.80 8.31
CA SER A 56 -9.86 7.63 7.00
C SER A 56 -11.10 8.52 6.82
N ALA A 57 -11.95 8.64 7.83
CA ALA A 57 -13.13 9.50 7.78
C ALA A 57 -12.73 10.97 7.64
N LEU A 58 -11.79 11.43 8.47
CA LEU A 58 -11.31 12.80 8.46
C LEU A 58 -10.60 13.17 7.15
N LEU A 59 -9.72 12.28 6.63
CA LEU A 59 -9.03 12.52 5.35
C LEU A 59 -9.99 12.66 4.17
N LYS A 60 -10.99 11.80 4.07
CA LYS A 60 -12.00 11.87 2.99
C LYS A 60 -12.72 13.21 3.00
N ARG A 61 -13.18 13.65 4.18
CA ARG A 61 -13.87 14.94 4.33
C ARG A 61 -12.94 16.12 4.02
N ALA A 62 -11.71 16.10 4.53
CA ALA A 62 -10.72 17.14 4.25
C ALA A 62 -10.41 17.24 2.75
N TYR A 63 -10.27 16.09 2.08
CA TYR A 63 -10.03 16.06 0.65
C TYR A 63 -11.20 16.69 -0.14
N ILE A 64 -12.46 16.34 0.18
CA ILE A 64 -13.64 16.91 -0.46
C ILE A 64 -13.76 18.42 -0.17
N ALA A 65 -13.66 18.83 1.10
CA ALA A 65 -13.76 20.23 1.51
C ALA A 65 -12.68 21.09 0.83
N ARG A 66 -11.43 20.59 0.76
CA ARG A 66 -10.31 21.28 0.11
C ARG A 66 -10.52 21.39 -1.40
N SER A 67 -10.90 20.29 -2.04
CA SER A 67 -10.96 20.22 -3.51
C SER A 67 -12.15 20.94 -4.11
N LEU A 68 -13.30 20.93 -3.41
CA LEU A 68 -14.56 21.52 -3.91
C LEU A 68 -14.96 22.80 -3.20
N GLY A 69 -14.27 23.19 -2.12
CA GLY A 69 -14.64 24.37 -1.34
C GLY A 69 -16.01 24.28 -0.66
N VAL A 70 -16.49 23.05 -0.38
CA VAL A 70 -17.78 22.81 0.27
C VAL A 70 -17.63 22.79 1.78
N ALA A 71 -18.71 23.17 2.50
CA ALA A 71 -18.72 23.14 3.95
C ALA A 71 -18.65 21.68 4.48
N TRP A 72 -17.91 21.49 5.56
CA TRP A 72 -17.63 20.16 6.15
C TRP A 72 -18.89 19.37 6.51
N ASP A 73 -19.87 20.03 7.10
CA ASP A 73 -21.12 19.44 7.54
C ASP A 73 -22.06 19.05 6.39
N THR A 74 -21.85 19.59 5.19
CA THR A 74 -22.62 19.25 4.00
C THR A 74 -22.12 18.00 3.29
N ILE A 75 -20.92 17.51 3.64
CA ILE A 75 -20.31 16.37 2.95
C ILE A 75 -21.04 15.07 3.29
N ARG A 76 -21.43 14.35 2.25
CA ARG A 76 -22.11 13.04 2.35
C ARG A 76 -21.39 12.03 1.46
N PHE A 77 -21.39 10.78 1.90
CA PHE A 77 -20.81 9.65 1.17
C PHE A 77 -21.83 8.57 0.93
N GLU A 78 -21.70 7.91 -0.22
CA GLU A 78 -22.38 6.65 -0.51
C GLU A 78 -21.37 5.66 -1.11
N ARG A 79 -21.77 4.40 -1.32
CA ARG A 79 -20.97 3.41 -2.03
C ARG A 79 -21.50 3.24 -3.44
N ARG A 80 -20.63 3.22 -4.43
CA ARG A 80 -20.95 3.04 -5.85
C ARG A 80 -19.95 2.08 -6.53
N PRO A 81 -20.35 1.30 -7.55
CA PRO A 81 -21.74 1.13 -8.00
C PRO A 81 -22.57 0.29 -7.03
N ASP A 82 -21.96 -0.58 -6.23
CA ASP A 82 -22.62 -1.46 -5.26
C ASP A 82 -22.72 -0.78 -3.89
N PRO A 83 -23.92 -0.70 -3.28
CA PRO A 83 -24.08 -0.02 -1.99
C PRO A 83 -23.40 -0.74 -0.81
N VAL A 84 -23.03 -2.01 -0.96
CA VAL A 84 -22.36 -2.80 0.08
C VAL A 84 -20.85 -2.89 -0.14
N HIS A 85 -20.45 -3.25 -1.36
CA HIS A 85 -19.06 -3.56 -1.70
C HIS A 85 -18.38 -2.47 -2.54
N GLY A 86 -19.15 -1.55 -3.13
CA GLY A 86 -18.61 -0.47 -3.96
C GLY A 86 -17.69 0.49 -3.20
N LYS A 87 -16.91 1.26 -3.94
CA LYS A 87 -16.02 2.27 -3.37
C LYS A 87 -16.81 3.46 -2.80
N PRO A 88 -16.33 4.12 -1.73
CA PRO A 88 -16.96 5.31 -1.22
C PRO A 88 -16.89 6.43 -2.26
N SER A 89 -18.01 7.11 -2.47
CA SER A 89 -18.16 8.23 -3.41
C SER A 89 -18.81 9.41 -2.73
N TYR A 90 -18.42 10.62 -3.13
CA TYR A 90 -19.05 11.84 -2.66
C TYR A 90 -20.42 12.03 -3.31
N VAL A 91 -21.39 12.48 -2.51
CA VAL A 91 -22.74 12.83 -2.96
C VAL A 91 -22.86 14.36 -2.99
N PRO A 92 -22.92 15.00 -4.18
CA PRO A 92 -23.15 16.45 -4.27
C PRO A 92 -24.53 16.84 -3.70
N ALA A 93 -24.64 18.05 -3.13
CA ALA A 93 -25.93 18.64 -2.83
C ALA A 93 -26.73 18.90 -4.12
N GLU A 94 -28.06 18.78 -4.06
CA GLU A 94 -28.97 18.74 -5.23
C GLU A 94 -28.85 19.91 -6.22
N ASP A 95 -28.28 21.05 -5.82
CA ASP A 95 -28.17 22.27 -6.65
C ASP A 95 -26.80 22.48 -7.34
N LYS A 96 -25.85 21.54 -7.21
CA LYS A 96 -24.53 21.72 -7.87
C LYS A 96 -24.35 20.71 -8.98
N SER A 97 -24.16 21.21 -10.21
CA SER A 97 -23.72 20.38 -11.33
C SER A 97 -22.57 19.48 -10.84
N ALA A 98 -22.70 18.18 -11.12
CA ALA A 98 -21.83 17.14 -10.61
C ALA A 98 -20.34 17.50 -10.88
N SER A 99 -19.68 18.09 -9.90
CA SER A 99 -18.23 18.16 -9.92
C SER A 99 -17.72 16.74 -9.84
N THR A 100 -17.06 16.30 -10.90
CA THR A 100 -16.44 14.98 -10.93
C THR A 100 -15.27 14.99 -9.93
N ILE A 101 -15.43 14.29 -8.82
CA ILE A 101 -14.39 14.04 -7.86
C ILE A 101 -14.29 12.54 -7.61
N SER A 102 -13.11 11.99 -7.81
CA SER A 102 -12.82 10.59 -7.55
C SER A 102 -11.78 10.49 -6.45
N PHE A 103 -11.94 9.53 -5.56
CA PHE A 103 -10.95 9.25 -4.52
C PHE A 103 -11.00 7.78 -4.11
N ASN A 104 -9.92 7.32 -3.51
CA ASN A 104 -9.80 6.01 -2.91
C ASN A 104 -8.99 6.08 -1.61
N VAL A 105 -9.21 5.15 -0.70
CA VAL A 105 -8.54 5.11 0.60
C VAL A 105 -8.14 3.68 0.94
N SER A 106 -6.94 3.52 1.48
CA SER A 106 -6.47 2.30 2.09
C SER A 106 -5.83 2.58 3.43
N HIS A 107 -5.79 1.57 4.31
CA HIS A 107 -5.15 1.71 5.61
C HIS A 107 -4.62 0.37 6.11
N GLN A 108 -3.43 0.37 6.71
CA GLN A 108 -2.84 -0.77 7.37
C GLN A 108 -1.80 -0.33 8.42
N ALA A 109 -1.70 -1.09 9.51
CA ALA A 109 -0.69 -0.95 10.57
C ALA A 109 -0.50 0.50 11.06
N GLY A 110 -1.59 1.24 11.23
CA GLY A 110 -1.59 2.61 11.75
C GLY A 110 -1.39 3.71 10.72
N LEU A 111 -1.22 3.38 9.44
CA LEU A 111 -1.16 4.35 8.34
C LEU A 111 -2.45 4.37 7.54
N VAL A 112 -2.83 5.55 7.07
CA VAL A 112 -3.99 5.77 6.20
C VAL A 112 -3.53 6.53 4.96
N ALA A 113 -3.74 5.95 3.78
CA ALA A 113 -3.41 6.56 2.50
C ALA A 113 -4.69 6.91 1.74
N LEU A 114 -4.74 8.11 1.16
CA LEU A 114 -5.82 8.58 0.30
C LEU A 114 -5.24 9.05 -1.02
N ILE A 115 -5.87 8.65 -2.13
CA ILE A 115 -5.61 9.22 -3.45
C ILE A 115 -6.88 9.85 -3.98
N GLY A 116 -6.78 10.97 -4.68
CA GLY A 116 -7.94 11.64 -5.23
C GLY A 116 -7.62 12.58 -6.40
N THR A 117 -8.63 12.83 -7.24
CA THR A 117 -8.55 13.73 -8.39
C THR A 117 -9.88 14.42 -8.65
N THR A 118 -9.82 15.62 -9.24
CA THR A 118 -10.96 16.32 -9.81
C THR A 118 -10.91 16.29 -11.35
N ALA A 119 -9.96 15.59 -11.95
CA ALA A 119 -9.87 15.44 -13.39
C ALA A 119 -10.95 14.47 -13.90
N ASP A 120 -11.60 14.86 -14.98
CA ASP A 120 -12.62 14.02 -15.63
C ASP A 120 -12.01 12.73 -16.19
N LYS A 121 -12.80 11.67 -16.20
CA LYS A 121 -12.44 10.37 -16.81
C LYS A 121 -11.15 9.78 -16.24
N THR A 122 -10.88 10.03 -14.97
CA THR A 122 -9.72 9.49 -14.27
C THR A 122 -10.18 8.58 -13.14
N ASP A 123 -9.79 7.31 -13.23
CA ASP A 123 -10.00 6.34 -12.16
C ASP A 123 -8.73 6.17 -11.35
N LEU A 124 -8.91 5.97 -10.05
CA LEU A 124 -7.81 5.86 -9.09
C LEU A 124 -8.00 4.66 -8.17
N GLY A 125 -6.90 4.01 -7.84
CA GLY A 125 -6.81 3.02 -6.79
C GLY A 125 -5.55 3.22 -5.96
N ILE A 126 -5.62 2.93 -4.67
CA ILE A 126 -4.49 2.97 -3.76
C ILE A 126 -4.55 1.80 -2.80
N ASP A 127 -3.40 1.21 -2.54
CA ASP A 127 -3.25 0.26 -1.46
C ASP A 127 -2.00 0.54 -0.63
N ILE A 128 -2.07 0.22 0.65
CA ILE A 128 -0.93 0.27 1.56
C ILE A 128 -0.80 -1.08 2.25
N VAL A 129 0.40 -1.62 2.25
CA VAL A 129 0.74 -2.89 2.91
C VAL A 129 1.85 -2.68 3.92
N CYS A 130 1.79 -3.47 5.00
CA CYS A 130 2.85 -3.60 5.99
C CYS A 130 3.28 -5.07 6.04
N VAL A 131 4.52 -5.34 5.67
CA VAL A 131 5.06 -6.71 5.55
C VAL A 131 5.08 -7.45 6.89
N ASN A 132 5.22 -6.72 8.00
CA ASN A 132 5.39 -7.28 9.34
C ASN A 132 4.11 -7.25 10.21
N GLU A 133 2.96 -6.82 9.68
CA GLU A 133 1.75 -6.72 10.53
C GLU A 133 1.12 -8.08 10.80
N ARG A 134 1.12 -8.97 9.81
CA ARG A 134 0.50 -10.30 9.90
C ARG A 134 1.48 -11.32 10.45
N ASN A 135 0.98 -12.31 11.15
CA ASN A 135 1.80 -13.39 11.67
C ASN A 135 2.05 -14.48 10.62
N ASP A 136 2.48 -14.06 9.42
CA ASP A 136 2.71 -14.95 8.28
C ASP A 136 3.84 -15.94 8.56
N TYR A 137 4.85 -15.52 9.32
CA TYR A 137 5.97 -16.37 9.72
C TYR A 137 5.54 -17.63 10.47
N ARG A 138 4.42 -17.60 11.19
CA ARG A 138 3.92 -18.81 11.87
C ARG A 138 3.56 -19.92 10.87
N VAL A 139 2.97 -19.57 9.74
CA VAL A 139 2.62 -20.55 8.70
C VAL A 139 3.86 -20.90 7.88
N ILE A 140 4.69 -19.90 7.54
CA ILE A 140 5.93 -20.10 6.80
C ILE A 140 6.90 -21.02 7.55
N ASP A 141 7.03 -20.88 8.87
CA ASP A 141 7.90 -21.72 9.70
C ASP A 141 7.37 -23.16 9.80
N ALA A 142 6.06 -23.34 9.80
CA ALA A 142 5.44 -24.66 9.83
C ALA A 142 5.54 -25.39 8.49
N ASP A 143 5.10 -24.74 7.42
CA ASP A 143 4.81 -25.37 6.13
C ASP A 143 5.81 -24.98 5.02
N GLY A 144 6.56 -23.89 5.22
CA GLY A 144 7.45 -23.27 4.24
C GLY A 144 6.79 -22.19 3.43
N PHE A 145 7.61 -21.31 2.85
CA PHE A 145 7.14 -20.14 2.08
C PHE A 145 6.35 -20.55 0.82
N GLU A 146 6.72 -21.65 0.15
CA GLU A 146 5.99 -22.16 -1.02
C GLU A 146 4.53 -22.47 -0.67
N ALA A 147 4.31 -23.28 0.39
CA ALA A 147 2.97 -23.66 0.81
C ALA A 147 2.14 -22.45 1.28
N TRP A 148 2.81 -21.46 1.90
CA TRP A 148 2.15 -20.22 2.28
C TRP A 148 1.69 -19.41 1.05
N VAL A 149 2.51 -19.31 -0.01
CA VAL A 149 2.10 -18.66 -1.27
C VAL A 149 0.95 -19.42 -1.94
N ASP A 150 0.93 -20.76 -1.87
CA ASP A 150 -0.10 -21.58 -2.50
C ASP A 150 -1.50 -21.37 -1.91
N ILE A 151 -1.62 -20.77 -0.73
CA ILE A 151 -2.91 -20.35 -0.15
C ILE A 151 -3.63 -19.33 -1.06
N TYR A 152 -2.87 -18.57 -1.84
CA TYR A 152 -3.37 -17.47 -2.67
C TYR A 152 -3.53 -17.84 -4.16
N THR A 153 -3.65 -19.13 -4.47
CA THR A 153 -3.79 -19.66 -5.85
C THR A 153 -4.96 -19.02 -6.61
N ASP A 154 -6.03 -18.63 -5.93
CA ASP A 154 -7.18 -17.97 -6.57
C ASP A 154 -6.95 -16.49 -6.90
N CYS A 155 -5.89 -15.89 -6.37
CA CYS A 155 -5.58 -14.47 -6.54
C CYS A 155 -4.50 -14.21 -7.59
N PHE A 156 -3.57 -15.14 -7.80
CA PHE A 156 -2.37 -14.93 -8.61
C PHE A 156 -2.26 -15.95 -9.74
N SER A 157 -1.67 -15.53 -10.86
CA SER A 157 -1.33 -16.45 -11.94
C SER A 157 -0.18 -17.37 -11.55
N ASP A 158 -0.04 -18.49 -12.27
CA ASP A 158 1.07 -19.43 -12.03
C ASP A 158 2.45 -18.77 -12.22
N ALA A 159 2.55 -17.82 -13.16
CA ALA A 159 3.77 -17.06 -13.41
C ALA A 159 4.13 -16.13 -12.25
N GLU A 160 3.14 -15.40 -11.70
CA GLU A 160 3.33 -14.55 -10.52
C GLU A 160 3.70 -15.38 -9.28
N MET A 161 3.04 -16.52 -9.07
CA MET A 161 3.36 -17.43 -7.96
C MET A 161 4.77 -18.01 -8.07
N TRP A 162 5.19 -18.36 -9.28
CA TRP A 162 6.56 -18.79 -9.53
C TRP A 162 7.57 -17.69 -9.21
N ASP A 163 7.29 -16.48 -9.67
CA ASP A 163 8.12 -15.31 -9.43
C ASP A 163 8.27 -15.04 -7.94
N MET A 164 7.17 -14.98 -7.17
CA MET A 164 7.21 -14.78 -5.72
C MET A 164 8.04 -15.83 -4.98
N LYS A 165 7.96 -17.09 -5.41
CA LYS A 165 8.63 -18.21 -4.75
C LYS A 165 10.13 -18.26 -5.03
N TYR A 166 10.56 -17.88 -6.23
CA TYR A 166 11.89 -18.23 -6.70
C TYR A 166 12.71 -17.07 -7.26
N SER A 167 12.13 -15.91 -7.56
CA SER A 167 12.88 -14.77 -8.09
C SER A 167 13.42 -13.87 -6.97
N LEU A 168 14.74 -13.71 -6.94
CA LEU A 168 15.47 -12.76 -6.10
C LEU A 168 16.43 -11.96 -6.98
N ASP A 169 15.89 -11.35 -8.05
CA ASP A 169 16.72 -10.70 -9.09
C ASP A 169 17.59 -9.57 -8.55
N ASP A 170 17.09 -8.87 -7.52
CA ASP A 170 17.84 -7.82 -6.82
C ASP A 170 18.84 -8.37 -5.77
N GLY A 171 18.91 -9.71 -5.60
CA GLY A 171 19.73 -10.31 -4.55
C GLY A 171 19.22 -9.99 -3.15
N VAL A 172 20.13 -10.05 -2.16
CA VAL A 172 19.81 -9.68 -0.76
C VAL A 172 20.93 -8.86 -0.15
N THR A 173 20.58 -7.95 0.75
CA THR A 173 21.55 -7.18 1.55
C THR A 173 21.60 -7.76 2.96
N LEU A 174 22.80 -8.12 3.40
CA LEU A 174 23.05 -8.65 4.73
C LEU A 174 23.03 -7.53 5.78
N LEU A 175 22.97 -7.91 7.05
CA LEU A 175 22.90 -6.96 8.18
C LEU A 175 24.15 -6.07 8.31
N ASP A 176 25.28 -6.50 7.79
CA ASP A 176 26.53 -5.72 7.75
C ASP A 176 26.63 -4.77 6.53
N GLY A 177 25.56 -4.72 5.71
CA GLY A 177 25.53 -3.94 4.47
C GLY A 177 26.12 -4.65 3.25
N THR A 178 26.67 -5.87 3.40
CA THR A 178 27.16 -6.66 2.28
C THR A 178 25.98 -7.03 1.36
N HIS A 179 26.09 -6.71 0.08
CA HIS A 179 25.11 -7.12 -0.91
C HIS A 179 25.55 -8.40 -1.61
N LEU A 180 24.68 -9.39 -1.66
CA LEU A 180 24.81 -10.60 -2.45
C LEU A 180 23.86 -10.54 -3.64
N SER A 181 24.39 -10.50 -4.84
CA SER A 181 23.60 -10.55 -6.07
C SER A 181 22.91 -11.90 -6.24
N ALA A 182 21.89 -11.97 -7.09
CA ALA A 182 21.21 -13.22 -7.44
C ALA A 182 22.21 -14.30 -7.92
N TRP A 183 23.25 -13.90 -8.66
CA TRP A 183 24.28 -14.81 -9.14
C TRP A 183 25.15 -15.38 -8.00
N GLU A 184 25.49 -14.58 -7.00
CA GLU A 184 26.26 -15.00 -5.81
C GLU A 184 25.44 -15.88 -4.86
N LEU A 185 24.12 -15.67 -4.80
CA LEU A 185 23.20 -16.54 -4.08
C LEU A 185 23.10 -17.92 -4.72
N GLY A 186 23.23 -18.03 -6.05
CA GLY A 186 23.16 -19.28 -6.78
C GLY A 186 21.90 -20.07 -6.46
N ARG A 187 22.02 -21.33 -6.01
CA ARG A 187 20.87 -22.18 -5.68
C ARG A 187 20.13 -21.79 -4.40
N HIS A 188 20.67 -20.89 -3.59
CA HIS A 188 20.01 -20.44 -2.36
C HIS A 188 18.76 -19.59 -2.67
N ASP A 189 18.62 -19.07 -3.88
CA ASP A 189 17.39 -18.41 -4.35
C ASP A 189 16.15 -19.31 -4.20
N ARG A 190 16.31 -20.63 -4.24
CA ARG A 190 15.24 -21.62 -4.04
C ARG A 190 14.96 -21.96 -2.58
N CYS A 191 15.69 -21.36 -1.64
CA CYS A 191 15.44 -21.60 -0.22
C CYS A 191 14.07 -21.01 0.19
N THR A 192 13.21 -21.82 0.77
CA THR A 192 11.84 -21.48 1.21
C THR A 192 11.63 -21.72 2.70
N ARG A 193 12.69 -22.09 3.42
CA ARG A 193 12.70 -22.35 4.87
C ARG A 193 13.50 -21.30 5.59
N ARG A 194 13.00 -20.89 6.76
CA ARG A 194 13.69 -19.99 7.69
C ARG A 194 14.57 -20.76 8.66
N ASN A 195 15.34 -20.01 9.42
CA ASN A 195 16.20 -20.53 10.50
C ASN A 195 17.31 -21.49 10.03
N LEU A 196 17.79 -21.33 8.80
CA LEU A 196 18.93 -22.07 8.26
C LEU A 196 20.13 -21.15 8.12
N GLU A 197 21.33 -21.68 8.43
CA GLU A 197 22.58 -21.02 8.11
C GLU A 197 23.03 -21.44 6.70
N LEU A 198 23.27 -20.44 5.85
CA LEU A 198 23.66 -20.59 4.45
C LEU A 198 25.03 -19.95 4.23
N SER A 199 25.76 -20.42 3.23
CA SER A 199 27.04 -19.82 2.84
C SER A 199 27.08 -19.56 1.34
N ALA A 200 27.44 -18.36 0.95
CA ALA A 200 27.63 -17.94 -0.44
C ALA A 200 29.05 -17.42 -0.67
N THR A 201 29.48 -17.43 -1.91
CA THR A 201 30.77 -16.85 -2.30
C THR A 201 30.54 -15.46 -2.89
N GLN A 202 30.94 -14.44 -2.14
CA GLN A 202 30.96 -13.07 -2.63
C GLN A 202 32.20 -12.90 -3.54
N LYS A 203 32.01 -12.39 -4.72
CA LYS A 203 33.07 -12.13 -5.67
C LYS A 203 33.91 -10.92 -5.25
N GLY A 204 35.21 -11.11 -5.25
CA GLY A 204 36.16 -10.03 -4.98
C GLY A 204 36.11 -8.97 -6.08
N GLN A 205 36.04 -7.70 -5.70
CA GLN A 205 36.14 -6.57 -6.62
C GLN A 205 37.55 -6.00 -6.63
N ASN A 206 37.97 -5.41 -7.76
CA ASN A 206 39.28 -4.73 -7.91
C ASN A 206 40.48 -5.60 -7.55
N GLY A 207 40.45 -6.91 -7.89
CA GLY A 207 41.57 -7.82 -7.65
C GLY A 207 41.64 -8.40 -6.23
N GLN A 208 40.61 -8.14 -5.40
CA GLN A 208 40.50 -8.83 -4.11
C GLN A 208 40.05 -10.28 -4.29
N PRO A 209 40.48 -11.20 -3.42
CA PRO A 209 40.04 -12.59 -3.49
C PRO A 209 38.56 -12.74 -3.16
N ASP A 210 37.94 -13.79 -3.73
CA ASP A 210 36.58 -14.20 -3.36
C ASP A 210 36.51 -14.51 -1.86
N ARG A 211 35.39 -14.13 -1.23
CA ARG A 211 35.17 -14.30 0.20
C ARG A 211 33.95 -15.19 0.44
N SER A 212 34.07 -16.17 1.32
CA SER A 212 32.90 -16.90 1.84
C SER A 212 32.15 -16.03 2.84
N VAL A 213 30.84 -15.90 2.65
CA VAL A 213 29.95 -15.13 3.50
C VAL A 213 28.84 -16.06 4.03
N THR A 214 28.67 -16.08 5.33
CA THR A 214 27.62 -16.87 6.01
C THR A 214 26.47 -15.94 6.43
N PHE A 215 25.23 -16.37 6.20
CA PHE A 215 24.05 -15.58 6.49
C PHE A 215 22.83 -16.46 6.82
N SER A 216 21.80 -15.87 7.45
CA SER A 216 20.54 -16.57 7.72
C SER A 216 19.65 -16.62 6.48
N SER A 217 19.03 -17.78 6.25
CA SER A 217 17.99 -17.95 5.22
C SER A 217 16.76 -17.05 5.45
N ASP A 218 16.61 -16.49 6.64
CA ASP A 218 15.52 -15.54 6.95
C ASP A 218 15.54 -14.37 6.00
N LEU A 219 16.72 -13.86 5.62
CA LEU A 219 16.88 -12.76 4.68
C LEU A 219 16.29 -13.08 3.30
N LEU A 220 16.40 -14.33 2.84
CA LEU A 220 15.83 -14.77 1.57
C LEU A 220 14.30 -14.83 1.65
N VAL A 221 13.79 -15.41 2.74
CA VAL A 221 12.33 -15.52 2.95
C VAL A 221 11.71 -14.15 3.16
N ASP A 222 12.36 -13.25 3.89
CA ASP A 222 11.91 -11.87 4.08
C ASP A 222 11.86 -11.10 2.75
N ALA A 223 12.88 -11.26 1.89
CA ALA A 223 12.88 -10.65 0.56
C ALA A 223 11.74 -11.18 -0.32
N LYS A 224 11.47 -12.49 -0.28
CA LYS A 224 10.36 -13.13 -0.99
C LYS A 224 8.99 -12.72 -0.44
N LEU A 225 8.85 -12.62 0.88
CA LEU A 225 7.63 -12.15 1.54
C LEU A 225 7.35 -10.69 1.13
N ARG A 226 8.39 -9.85 1.10
CA ARG A 226 8.26 -8.48 0.61
C ARG A 226 7.82 -8.45 -0.85
N ARG A 227 8.39 -9.30 -1.71
CA ARG A 227 7.98 -9.43 -3.12
C ARG A 227 6.52 -9.87 -3.25
N PHE A 228 6.05 -10.83 -2.46
CA PHE A 228 4.64 -11.20 -2.39
C PHE A 228 3.75 -10.00 -2.08
N TYR A 229 4.11 -9.20 -1.09
CA TYR A 229 3.33 -8.03 -0.72
C TYR A 229 3.34 -6.92 -1.78
N VAL A 230 4.36 -6.87 -2.65
CA VAL A 230 4.32 -6.02 -3.85
C VAL A 230 3.20 -6.45 -4.78
N PHE A 231 3.15 -7.73 -5.16
CA PHE A 231 2.09 -8.26 -6.02
C PHE A 231 0.71 -8.07 -5.38
N TRP A 232 0.60 -8.32 -4.08
CA TRP A 232 -0.63 -8.09 -3.33
C TRP A 232 -1.09 -6.64 -3.42
N ALA A 233 -0.23 -5.68 -3.10
CA ALA A 233 -0.54 -4.26 -3.12
C ALA A 233 -0.93 -3.77 -4.52
N LEU A 234 -0.25 -4.25 -5.57
CA LEU A 234 -0.58 -3.94 -6.95
C LEU A 234 -1.98 -4.47 -7.32
N LYS A 235 -2.30 -5.72 -6.97
CA LYS A 235 -3.65 -6.29 -7.20
C LYS A 235 -4.73 -5.50 -6.48
N GLU A 236 -4.53 -5.21 -5.19
CA GLU A 236 -5.46 -4.42 -4.40
C GLU A 236 -5.67 -3.02 -4.95
N ALA A 237 -4.60 -2.33 -5.35
CA ALA A 237 -4.71 -1.00 -5.96
C ALA A 237 -5.48 -1.06 -7.28
N TYR A 238 -5.25 -2.09 -8.11
CA TYR A 238 -6.00 -2.26 -9.37
C TYR A 238 -7.47 -2.59 -9.13
N VAL A 239 -7.79 -3.49 -8.20
CA VAL A 239 -9.17 -3.81 -7.81
C VAL A 239 -9.91 -2.58 -7.30
N LYS A 240 -9.23 -1.75 -6.49
CA LYS A 240 -9.79 -0.48 -6.00
C LYS A 240 -9.98 0.54 -7.12
N LEU A 241 -9.13 0.54 -8.14
CA LEU A 241 -9.30 1.36 -9.33
C LEU A 241 -10.57 0.96 -10.09
N THR A 242 -10.82 -0.33 -10.30
CA THR A 242 -12.03 -0.82 -11.00
C THR A 242 -13.30 -0.65 -10.15
N GLY A 243 -13.17 -0.55 -8.82
CA GLY A 243 -14.30 -0.45 -7.90
C GLY A 243 -14.96 -1.78 -7.59
N GLU A 244 -14.32 -2.89 -7.93
CA GLU A 244 -14.74 -4.24 -7.60
C GLU A 244 -14.12 -4.72 -6.28
N ALA A 245 -14.61 -5.86 -5.76
CA ALA A 245 -14.06 -6.46 -4.55
C ALA A 245 -12.99 -7.49 -4.89
N LEU A 246 -12.15 -7.85 -3.90
CA LEU A 246 -11.10 -8.88 -3.98
C LEU A 246 -11.57 -10.29 -4.42
N LEU A 247 -12.87 -10.51 -4.50
CA LEU A 247 -13.46 -11.76 -5.00
C LEU A 247 -13.76 -11.71 -6.49
N ALA A 248 -13.21 -10.74 -7.22
CA ALA A 248 -13.36 -10.64 -8.66
C ALA A 248 -12.84 -11.94 -9.33
N PRO A 249 -13.67 -12.63 -10.10
CA PRO A 249 -13.33 -13.94 -10.68
C PRO A 249 -12.18 -13.88 -11.70
N TRP A 250 -11.78 -12.67 -12.09
CA TRP A 250 -10.72 -12.41 -13.06
C TRP A 250 -9.36 -12.12 -12.43
N LEU A 251 -9.20 -12.20 -11.12
CA LEU A 251 -7.93 -11.83 -10.44
C LEU A 251 -6.73 -12.62 -10.96
N ARG A 252 -6.90 -13.88 -11.30
CA ARG A 252 -5.84 -14.69 -11.90
C ARG A 252 -5.47 -14.28 -13.32
N ASP A 253 -6.41 -13.68 -14.06
CA ASP A 253 -6.22 -13.20 -15.42
C ASP A 253 -5.52 -11.84 -15.49
N LEU A 254 -5.44 -11.14 -14.34
CA LEU A 254 -4.68 -9.90 -14.18
C LEU A 254 -3.26 -10.25 -13.76
N GLU A 255 -2.28 -9.96 -14.57
CA GLU A 255 -0.87 -10.22 -14.31
C GLU A 255 -0.07 -8.93 -14.28
N PHE A 256 0.91 -8.88 -13.39
CA PHE A 256 1.91 -7.81 -13.39
C PHE A 256 3.25 -8.36 -13.84
N ARG A 257 3.92 -7.63 -14.74
CA ARG A 257 5.26 -7.94 -15.22
C ARG A 257 6.22 -6.81 -14.90
N ASN A 258 7.51 -7.10 -14.97
CA ASN A 258 8.56 -6.17 -14.58
C ASN A 258 8.42 -5.72 -13.11
N VAL A 259 7.99 -6.65 -12.24
CA VAL A 259 7.75 -6.38 -10.83
C VAL A 259 9.04 -6.56 -10.04
N ARG A 260 9.38 -5.57 -9.21
CA ARG A 260 10.45 -5.66 -8.23
C ARG A 260 10.04 -5.00 -6.92
N ALA A 261 10.61 -5.44 -5.82
CA ALA A 261 10.32 -4.86 -4.53
C ALA A 261 11.08 -3.54 -4.35
N PRO A 262 10.40 -2.41 -4.08
CA PRO A 262 11.09 -1.15 -3.85
C PRO A 262 11.94 -1.25 -2.58
N ARG A 263 13.18 -0.75 -2.65
CA ARG A 263 14.12 -0.76 -1.53
C ARG A 263 13.69 0.28 -0.49
N PRO A 264 13.74 -0.07 0.82
CA PRO A 264 13.56 0.91 1.90
C PRO A 264 14.56 2.07 1.78
N GLY A 265 14.20 3.23 2.33
CA GLY A 265 15.08 4.40 2.33
C GLY A 265 16.35 4.21 3.16
N THR A 266 16.33 3.26 4.09
CA THR A 266 17.46 2.88 4.93
C THR A 266 17.34 1.41 5.33
N VAL A 267 18.47 0.76 5.60
CA VAL A 267 18.53 -0.63 6.09
C VAL A 267 18.45 -0.71 7.63
N ALA A 268 18.53 0.41 8.32
CA ALA A 268 18.49 0.44 9.78
C ALA A 268 17.06 0.56 10.29
N ARG A 269 16.44 -0.54 10.71
CA ARG A 269 15.04 -0.64 11.18
C ARG A 269 14.66 0.43 12.21
N CYS A 270 15.53 0.75 13.15
CA CYS A 270 15.27 1.73 14.19
C CYS A 270 15.33 3.19 13.71
N SER A 271 15.79 3.48 12.50
CA SER A 271 16.00 4.84 11.97
C SER A 271 15.19 5.18 10.73
N THR A 272 14.27 4.30 10.32
CA THR A 272 13.48 4.47 9.08
C THR A 272 12.21 5.28 9.27
N HIS A 273 11.86 5.67 10.50
CA HIS A 273 10.58 6.34 10.80
C HIS A 273 10.35 7.58 9.94
N GLY A 274 9.26 7.56 9.17
CA GLY A 274 8.87 8.65 8.27
C GLY A 274 9.69 8.79 7.00
N THR A 275 10.59 7.85 6.69
CA THR A 275 11.51 7.91 5.54
C THR A 275 10.90 7.22 4.32
N TRP A 276 10.90 7.92 3.18
CA TRP A 276 10.54 7.34 1.87
C TRP A 276 11.71 6.58 1.28
N GLY A 277 11.43 5.41 0.73
CA GLY A 277 12.38 4.61 -0.03
C GLY A 277 12.18 4.73 -1.54
N GLU A 278 12.65 3.71 -2.25
CA GLU A 278 12.58 3.63 -3.70
C GLU A 278 11.14 3.66 -4.21
N ARG A 279 10.96 4.26 -5.39
CA ARG A 279 9.75 4.18 -6.20
C ARG A 279 10.01 3.30 -7.42
N VAL A 280 9.07 2.42 -7.72
CA VAL A 280 9.02 1.60 -8.92
C VAL A 280 7.80 2.02 -9.73
N SER A 281 7.99 2.44 -10.97
CA SER A 281 6.94 2.97 -11.85
C SER A 281 6.90 2.32 -13.23
N ASP A 282 7.72 1.31 -13.46
CA ASP A 282 7.85 0.59 -14.72
C ASP A 282 7.13 -0.77 -14.72
N VAL A 283 6.19 -0.96 -13.80
CA VAL A 283 5.33 -2.15 -13.73
C VAL A 283 4.41 -2.22 -14.94
N GLU A 284 4.40 -3.33 -15.62
CA GLU A 284 3.50 -3.60 -16.72
C GLU A 284 2.24 -4.33 -16.25
N VAL A 285 1.09 -3.90 -16.74
CA VAL A 285 -0.21 -4.53 -16.46
C VAL A 285 -0.64 -5.35 -17.64
N TRP A 286 -1.03 -6.61 -17.41
CA TRP A 286 -1.53 -7.53 -18.42
C TRP A 286 -2.86 -8.12 -17.97
N PHE A 287 -3.83 -8.18 -18.88
CA PHE A 287 -5.14 -8.75 -18.59
C PHE A 287 -5.52 -9.74 -19.71
N LYS A 288 -5.76 -10.99 -19.33
CA LYS A 288 -6.06 -12.10 -20.27
C LYS A 288 -5.05 -12.19 -21.41
N GLY A 289 -3.77 -12.05 -21.08
CA GLY A 289 -2.65 -12.14 -22.03
C GLY A 289 -2.45 -10.90 -22.91
N SER A 290 -3.20 -9.83 -22.73
CA SER A 290 -3.06 -8.56 -23.46
C SER A 290 -2.56 -7.47 -22.53
N ARG A 291 -1.63 -6.64 -23.01
CA ARG A 291 -1.12 -5.50 -22.24
C ARG A 291 -2.21 -4.44 -22.09
N VAL A 292 -2.36 -3.92 -20.86
CA VAL A 292 -3.25 -2.81 -20.51
C VAL A 292 -2.42 -1.53 -20.55
N GLU A 293 -2.66 -0.66 -21.53
CA GLU A 293 -1.83 0.53 -21.78
C GLU A 293 -2.39 1.79 -21.12
N ASP A 294 -3.66 1.79 -20.73
CA ASP A 294 -4.38 2.92 -20.17
C ASP A 294 -4.29 2.97 -18.64
N VAL A 295 -3.64 2.00 -18.00
CA VAL A 295 -3.41 1.97 -16.55
C VAL A 295 -1.92 2.04 -16.24
N ARG A 296 -1.54 3.04 -15.44
CA ARG A 296 -0.21 3.16 -14.85
C ARG A 296 -0.23 2.67 -13.41
N MET A 297 0.75 1.85 -13.07
CA MET A 297 0.97 1.35 -11.72
C MET A 297 2.29 1.88 -11.17
N GLU A 298 2.27 2.31 -9.92
CA GLU A 298 3.46 2.72 -9.18
C GLU A 298 3.42 2.09 -7.79
N ILE A 299 4.58 1.75 -7.25
CA ILE A 299 4.71 1.32 -5.86
C ILE A 299 5.94 1.98 -5.24
N GLN A 300 5.79 2.49 -4.03
CA GLN A 300 6.87 3.17 -3.30
C GLN A 300 7.02 2.60 -1.91
N ALA A 301 8.27 2.37 -1.48
CA ALA A 301 8.56 2.00 -0.11
C ALA A 301 8.41 3.19 0.84
N PHE A 302 7.89 2.92 2.03
CA PHE A 302 7.82 3.86 3.14
C PHE A 302 8.29 3.17 4.41
N GLU A 303 9.21 3.78 5.12
CA GLU A 303 9.94 3.15 6.21
C GLU A 303 10.58 1.82 5.75
N GLU A 304 10.73 0.86 6.62
CA GLU A 304 11.25 -0.45 6.23
C GLU A 304 10.15 -1.39 5.75
N ASP A 305 9.03 -1.40 6.45
CA ASP A 305 8.02 -2.45 6.33
C ASP A 305 6.83 -2.08 5.46
N TYR A 306 6.67 -0.81 5.06
CA TYR A 306 5.50 -0.38 4.31
C TYR A 306 5.79 -0.19 2.83
N MET A 307 4.77 -0.43 2.02
CA MET A 307 4.74 -0.07 0.60
C MET A 307 3.37 0.50 0.26
N VAL A 308 3.37 1.56 -0.55
CA VAL A 308 2.16 2.21 -1.06
C VAL A 308 2.10 1.97 -2.56
N ALA A 309 1.07 1.26 -3.03
CA ALA A 309 0.80 1.03 -4.44
C ALA A 309 -0.31 1.97 -4.93
N VAL A 310 -0.11 2.51 -6.11
CA VAL A 310 -1.04 3.43 -6.77
C VAL A 310 -1.36 2.93 -8.17
N ALA A 311 -2.63 2.97 -8.54
CA ALA A 311 -3.14 2.70 -9.87
C ALA A 311 -3.86 3.95 -10.40
N VAL A 312 -3.52 4.37 -11.62
CA VAL A 312 -4.14 5.52 -12.29
C VAL A 312 -4.55 5.14 -13.70
N ARG A 313 -5.83 5.32 -14.03
CA ARG A 313 -6.36 5.22 -15.40
C ARG A 313 -6.78 6.58 -15.87
N GLY A 314 -6.32 7.00 -17.03
CA GLY A 314 -6.64 8.29 -17.64
C GLY A 314 -5.38 9.03 -18.10
N ASP A 315 -5.57 10.26 -18.61
CA ASP A 315 -4.48 11.06 -19.21
C ASP A 315 -3.70 11.88 -18.13
N VAL A 316 -3.33 11.23 -17.04
CA VAL A 316 -2.48 11.81 -15.99
C VAL A 316 -1.06 11.28 -16.19
N ARG A 317 -0.15 12.12 -16.66
CA ARG A 317 1.25 11.74 -16.97
C ARG A 317 2.22 12.04 -15.85
N GLU A 318 1.83 12.89 -14.90
CA GLU A 318 2.67 13.26 -13.76
C GLU A 318 2.81 12.08 -12.78
N GLU A 319 3.98 11.94 -12.20
CA GLU A 319 4.21 11.01 -11.10
C GLU A 319 3.35 11.39 -9.89
N VAL A 320 2.76 10.39 -9.26
CA VAL A 320 1.95 10.60 -8.05
C VAL A 320 2.86 10.83 -6.87
N GLN A 321 2.93 12.07 -6.39
CA GLN A 321 3.69 12.39 -5.18
C GLN A 321 2.85 12.10 -3.94
N VAL A 322 3.34 11.23 -3.06
CA VAL A 322 2.67 10.93 -1.80
C VAL A 322 3.13 11.93 -0.74
N GLU A 323 2.21 12.78 -0.30
CA GLU A 323 2.46 13.81 0.72
C GLU A 323 2.09 13.28 2.11
N LYS A 324 3.01 13.41 3.07
CA LYS A 324 2.70 13.17 4.47
C LYS A 324 1.89 14.34 5.02
N VAL A 325 0.68 14.06 5.51
CA VAL A 325 -0.21 15.08 6.07
C VAL A 325 -0.21 15.05 7.59
N ASP A 326 -0.28 16.24 8.17
CA ASP A 326 -0.47 16.48 9.60
C ASP A 326 -1.93 16.81 9.87
N LEU A 327 -2.53 16.17 10.88
CA LEU A 327 -3.94 16.33 11.19
C LEU A 327 -4.31 17.79 11.52
N ALA A 328 -3.51 18.43 12.39
CA ALA A 328 -3.81 19.78 12.89
C ALA A 328 -3.60 20.84 11.79
N ARG A 329 -2.56 20.67 10.98
CA ARG A 329 -2.21 21.65 9.92
C ARG A 329 -3.02 21.47 8.65
N ASP A 330 -3.25 20.21 8.22
CA ASP A 330 -3.71 19.92 6.86
C ASP A 330 -5.15 19.41 6.81
N VAL A 331 -5.75 19.02 7.94
CA VAL A 331 -7.12 18.46 8.00
C VAL A 331 -8.06 19.35 8.80
N LEU A 332 -7.74 19.65 10.06
CA LEU A 332 -8.63 20.39 10.97
C LEU A 332 -8.98 21.82 10.50
N PRO A 333 -8.14 22.56 9.76
CA PRO A 333 -8.54 23.88 9.26
C PRO A 333 -9.76 23.87 8.33
N TYR A 334 -10.09 22.73 7.71
CA TYR A 334 -11.25 22.60 6.84
C TYR A 334 -12.56 22.33 7.60
N THR A 335 -12.51 22.00 8.88
CA THR A 335 -13.70 21.72 9.70
C THR A 335 -14.50 22.98 10.04
N ASN A 336 -13.85 24.16 10.02
CA ASN A 336 -14.41 25.46 10.40
C ASN A 336 -14.79 26.34 9.20
N LYS A 337 -14.67 25.85 7.96
CA LYS A 337 -15.12 26.59 6.77
C LYS A 337 -16.61 26.36 6.59
N SER A 338 -17.40 27.34 7.08
CA SER A 338 -18.81 27.51 6.79
C SER A 338 -19.02 28.13 5.39
#